data_51718a87253a88527bc1c38d48aaaedf
#
_entry.id   51718a87253a88527bc1c38d48aaaedf
#
_cell.length_a   1.000
_cell.length_b   1.000
_cell.length_c   1.000
_cell.angle_alpha   90.00
_cell.angle_beta   90.00
_cell.angle_gamma   90.00
#
_symmetry.space_group_name_H-M   'P 1'
#
loop_
_entity.id
_entity.type
_entity.pdbx_description
1 polymer ?
#
loop_
_entity_poly.entity_id
_entity_poly.type
_entity_poly.pdbx_seq_one_letter_code
_entity_poly.pdbx_strand_id
1 'polypeptide(L)'
;IVLGLLVFAAGSLVAALADSLTGLLLGRALQGAGAVSAAVTALLADQTRDVVRTKAMALVGGSIGLMFAVALVAAPLLVASVGLSGLFTLTCALALLGAAVVVWWVPAEPAKHQNAPRGRMADVFKNADLMRLNVGVFVLHTVQMAMWMAVPALLVQAGLGKDLHWQVYLPAVLVSFIFMGALLSLERRGRLRGALLLSIGLVLLVQVGLYVVSGAAASGPAPGVWTLGLLLFVFFCGFNALEASQPSLVSRMAPAPLRGAALGAYNTLQSLGLFAGGALGGALLHWGGGPGLFATTAALTALWLVVTWPLQPVGRAPSATH
;
A
#
# COMPACT_ATOMS: atom_id res chain seq x y z
N ILE A 1 20.38 -3.45 -1.46
CA ILE A 1 19.73 -2.37 -0.71
C ILE A 1 20.48 -1.06 -0.94
N VAL A 2 21.79 -0.97 -0.64
CA VAL A 2 22.58 0.28 -0.76
C VAL A 2 22.48 0.89 -2.16
N LEU A 3 22.70 0.10 -3.21
CA LEU A 3 22.59 0.57 -4.59
C LEU A 3 21.20 1.16 -4.88
N GLY A 4 20.13 0.48 -4.45
CA GLY A 4 18.77 0.99 -4.62
C GLY A 4 18.53 2.31 -3.89
N LEU A 5 19.02 2.45 -2.65
CA LEU A 5 18.95 3.71 -1.89
C LEU A 5 19.74 4.84 -2.55
N LEU A 6 20.90 4.55 -3.16
CA LEU A 6 21.67 5.55 -3.91
C LEU A 6 20.92 5.99 -5.19
N VAL A 7 20.30 5.05 -5.91
CA VAL A 7 19.46 5.36 -7.08
C VAL A 7 18.25 6.20 -6.65
N PHE A 8 17.61 5.86 -5.53
CA PHE A 8 16.50 6.63 -4.97
C PHE A 8 16.95 8.03 -4.56
N ALA A 9 18.12 8.18 -3.92
CA ALA A 9 18.70 9.48 -3.54
C ALA A 9 18.98 10.33 -4.78
N ALA A 10 19.59 9.74 -5.82
CA ALA A 10 19.84 10.43 -7.09
C ALA A 10 18.53 10.91 -7.75
N GLY A 11 17.49 10.06 -7.78
CA GLY A 11 16.16 10.44 -8.26
C GLY A 11 15.52 11.56 -7.44
N SER A 12 15.69 11.54 -6.11
CA SER A 12 15.23 12.60 -5.22
C SER A 12 15.95 13.92 -5.48
N LEU A 13 17.25 13.86 -5.73
CA LEU A 13 18.05 15.04 -6.07
C LEU A 13 17.62 15.63 -7.42
N VAL A 14 17.42 14.80 -8.45
CA VAL A 14 16.90 15.26 -9.75
C VAL A 14 15.53 15.92 -9.58
N ALA A 15 14.63 15.35 -8.78
CA ALA A 15 13.32 15.93 -8.50
C ALA A 15 13.41 17.25 -7.71
N ALA A 16 14.38 17.35 -6.78
CA ALA A 16 14.62 18.57 -5.99
C ALA A 16 15.12 19.74 -6.85
N LEU A 17 15.90 19.46 -7.88
CA LEU A 17 16.51 20.46 -8.78
C LEU A 17 15.67 20.69 -10.04
N ALA A 18 14.53 20.03 -10.17
CA ALA A 18 13.70 20.11 -11.38
C ALA A 18 12.89 21.42 -11.42
N ASP A 19 13.10 22.21 -12.48
CA ASP A 19 12.32 23.42 -12.78
C ASP A 19 11.17 23.16 -13.77
N SER A 20 11.01 21.92 -14.18
CA SER A 20 9.97 21.51 -15.15
C SER A 20 9.25 20.24 -14.71
N LEU A 21 8.02 20.07 -15.19
CA LEU A 21 7.25 18.85 -14.95
C LEU A 21 7.98 17.61 -15.48
N THR A 22 8.63 17.71 -16.64
CA THR A 22 9.40 16.61 -17.23
C THR A 22 10.58 16.21 -16.32
N GLY A 23 11.34 17.19 -15.80
CA GLY A 23 12.42 16.96 -14.86
C GLY A 23 11.92 16.27 -13.58
N LEU A 24 10.78 16.72 -13.04
CA LEU A 24 10.14 16.12 -11.88
C LEU A 24 9.73 14.65 -12.17
N LEU A 25 9.12 14.39 -13.31
CA LEU A 25 8.73 13.03 -13.71
C LEU A 25 9.94 12.10 -13.85
N LEU A 26 11.04 12.58 -14.45
CA LEU A 26 12.29 11.81 -14.55
C LEU A 26 12.88 11.50 -13.18
N GLY A 27 12.92 12.47 -12.27
CA GLY A 27 13.36 12.26 -10.89
C GLY A 27 12.50 11.22 -10.18
N ARG A 28 11.17 11.29 -10.33
CA ARG A 28 10.23 10.32 -9.75
C ARG A 28 10.37 8.91 -10.36
N ALA A 29 10.61 8.81 -11.66
CA ALA A 29 10.87 7.53 -12.32
C ALA A 29 12.16 6.88 -11.78
N LEU A 30 13.22 7.69 -11.62
CA LEU A 30 14.50 7.22 -11.06
C LEU A 30 14.34 6.80 -9.58
N GLN A 31 13.56 7.54 -8.78
CA GLN A 31 13.21 7.11 -7.41
C GLN A 31 12.52 5.74 -7.41
N GLY A 32 11.59 5.51 -8.32
CA GLY A 32 10.90 4.22 -8.46
C GLY A 32 11.85 3.07 -8.80
N ALA A 33 12.86 3.31 -9.65
CA ALA A 33 13.91 2.33 -9.96
C ALA A 33 14.79 1.99 -8.75
N GLY A 34 14.88 2.89 -7.76
CA GLY A 34 15.60 2.68 -6.50
C GLY A 34 14.78 2.01 -5.39
N ALA A 35 13.61 1.44 -5.67
CA ALA A 35 12.77 0.81 -4.65
C ALA A 35 13.48 -0.38 -3.96
N VAL A 36 13.54 -0.38 -2.63
CA VAL A 36 14.29 -1.37 -1.82
C VAL A 36 13.42 -2.22 -0.90
N SER A 37 12.11 -1.99 -0.86
CA SER A 37 11.20 -2.64 0.11
C SER A 37 11.28 -4.17 0.10
N ALA A 38 11.29 -4.78 -1.09
CA ALA A 38 11.41 -6.23 -1.24
C ALA A 38 12.76 -6.76 -0.73
N ALA A 39 13.85 -6.04 -1.01
CA ALA A 39 15.19 -6.42 -0.56
C ALA A 39 15.35 -6.29 0.96
N VAL A 40 14.75 -5.25 1.57
CA VAL A 40 14.72 -5.06 3.04
C VAL A 40 13.92 -6.17 3.70
N THR A 41 12.75 -6.51 3.17
CA THR A 41 11.91 -7.58 3.69
C THR A 41 12.60 -8.94 3.59
N ALA A 42 13.30 -9.22 2.48
CA ALA A 42 14.08 -10.44 2.31
C ALA A 42 15.24 -10.52 3.32
N LEU A 43 16.02 -9.44 3.46
CA LEU A 43 17.11 -9.38 4.43
C LEU A 43 16.62 -9.58 5.87
N LEU A 44 15.52 -8.95 6.24
CA LEU A 44 14.90 -9.14 7.54
C LEU A 44 14.51 -10.61 7.78
N ALA A 45 13.93 -11.26 6.77
CA ALA A 45 13.58 -12.68 6.84
C ALA A 45 14.81 -13.57 7.01
N ASP A 46 15.90 -13.27 6.32
CA ASP A 46 17.16 -14.04 6.39
C ASP A 46 17.91 -13.84 7.73
N GLN A 47 17.79 -12.67 8.35
CA GLN A 47 18.44 -12.32 9.61
C GLN A 47 17.61 -12.68 10.86
N THR A 48 16.34 -13.05 10.71
CA THR A 48 15.46 -13.35 11.85
C THR A 48 15.15 -14.83 11.96
N ARG A 49 15.23 -15.37 13.20
CA ARG A 49 14.79 -16.74 13.49
C ARG A 49 13.29 -16.89 13.25
N ASP A 50 12.85 -18.06 12.80
CA ASP A 50 11.44 -18.34 12.44
C ASP A 50 10.45 -17.96 13.54
N VAL A 51 10.82 -18.21 14.81
CA VAL A 51 9.98 -17.92 16.00
C VAL A 51 9.68 -16.42 16.15
N VAL A 52 10.61 -15.54 15.80
CA VAL A 52 10.48 -14.08 15.97
C VAL A 52 10.21 -13.34 14.66
N ARG A 53 10.32 -14.01 13.52
CA ARG A 53 10.17 -13.41 12.18
C ARG A 53 8.83 -12.68 12.02
N THR A 54 7.73 -13.28 12.47
CA THR A 54 6.40 -12.66 12.40
C THR A 54 6.34 -11.35 13.19
N LYS A 55 6.98 -11.31 14.38
CA LYS A 55 7.04 -10.10 15.19
C LYS A 55 7.90 -9.01 14.53
N ALA A 56 9.04 -9.40 13.94
CA ALA A 56 9.91 -8.48 13.22
C ALA A 56 9.21 -7.88 11.99
N MET A 57 8.50 -8.69 11.20
CA MET A 57 7.71 -8.22 10.06
C MET A 57 6.58 -7.28 10.49
N ALA A 58 5.89 -7.61 11.58
CA ALA A 58 4.84 -6.75 12.14
C ALA A 58 5.39 -5.39 12.62
N LEU A 59 6.60 -5.37 13.20
CA LEU A 59 7.26 -4.14 13.62
C LEU A 59 7.59 -3.25 12.41
N VAL A 60 8.14 -3.83 11.34
CA VAL A 60 8.42 -3.09 10.09
C VAL A 60 7.13 -2.57 9.46
N GLY A 61 6.09 -3.39 9.36
CA GLY A 61 4.78 -2.93 8.86
C GLY A 61 4.18 -1.81 9.71
N GLY A 62 4.27 -1.92 11.04
CA GLY A 62 3.83 -0.88 11.97
C GLY A 62 4.64 0.41 11.83
N SER A 63 5.95 0.33 11.63
CA SER A 63 6.80 1.51 11.41
C SER A 63 6.46 2.22 10.09
N ILE A 64 6.16 1.46 9.02
CA ILE A 64 5.70 2.02 7.74
C ILE A 64 4.38 2.77 7.93
N GLY A 65 3.41 2.17 8.63
CA GLY A 65 2.13 2.81 8.93
C GLY A 65 2.28 4.08 9.78
N LEU A 66 3.16 4.05 10.80
CA LEU A 66 3.46 5.22 11.61
C LEU A 66 4.09 6.33 10.79
N MET A 67 5.08 6.01 9.94
CA MET A 67 5.73 6.98 9.07
C MET A 67 4.78 7.54 8.01
N PHE A 68 3.83 6.75 7.53
CA PHE A 68 2.76 7.25 6.67
C PHE A 68 1.90 8.31 7.40
N ALA A 69 1.50 8.05 8.64
CA ALA A 69 0.74 9.01 9.46
C ALA A 69 1.55 10.30 9.71
N VAL A 70 2.84 10.18 10.02
CA VAL A 70 3.75 11.32 10.18
C VAL A 70 3.87 12.11 8.86
N ALA A 71 4.01 11.43 7.73
CA ALA A 71 4.15 12.06 6.42
C ALA A 71 2.89 12.85 6.01
N LEU A 72 1.69 12.37 6.38
CA LEU A 72 0.43 13.09 6.12
C LEU A 72 0.40 14.50 6.73
N VAL A 73 1.06 14.69 7.87
CA VAL A 73 1.17 15.98 8.55
C VAL A 73 2.42 16.73 8.10
N ALA A 74 3.56 16.05 8.08
CA ALA A 74 4.85 16.70 7.83
C ALA A 74 5.00 17.17 6.39
N ALA A 75 4.49 16.42 5.39
CA ALA A 75 4.69 16.78 3.99
C ALA A 75 4.02 18.11 3.60
N PRO A 76 2.74 18.39 3.93
CA PRO A 76 2.15 19.71 3.66
C PRO A 76 2.87 20.85 4.36
N LEU A 77 3.28 20.67 5.63
CA LEU A 77 4.02 21.68 6.40
C LEU A 77 5.39 21.98 5.79
N LEU A 78 6.10 20.93 5.37
CA LEU A 78 7.41 21.07 4.69
C LEU A 78 7.24 21.78 3.35
N VAL A 79 6.25 21.38 2.53
CA VAL A 79 5.99 22.05 1.25
C VAL A 79 5.62 23.52 1.44
N ALA A 80 4.84 23.85 2.47
CA ALA A 80 4.47 25.23 2.78
C ALA A 80 5.68 26.06 3.23
N SER A 81 6.66 25.47 3.92
CA SER A 81 7.82 26.18 4.49
C SER A 81 9.04 26.24 3.56
N VAL A 82 9.38 25.13 2.90
CA VAL A 82 10.61 24.99 2.07
C VAL A 82 10.33 24.58 0.62
N GLY A 83 9.05 24.53 0.23
CA GLY A 83 8.63 24.16 -1.11
C GLY A 83 8.81 22.68 -1.44
N LEU A 84 8.47 22.34 -2.66
CA LEU A 84 8.56 20.96 -3.17
C LEU A 84 10.04 20.51 -3.28
N SER A 85 10.95 21.42 -3.66
CA SER A 85 12.39 21.18 -3.73
C SER A 85 12.94 20.78 -2.37
N GLY A 86 12.55 21.48 -1.29
CA GLY A 86 12.95 21.14 0.09
C GLY A 86 12.47 19.76 0.54
N LEU A 87 11.23 19.37 0.17
CA LEU A 87 10.71 18.04 0.44
C LEU A 87 11.57 16.95 -0.24
N PHE A 88 11.90 17.12 -1.53
CA PHE A 88 12.75 16.15 -2.24
C PHE A 88 14.21 16.16 -1.75
N THR A 89 14.73 17.31 -1.32
CA THR A 89 16.05 17.38 -0.68
C THR A 89 16.07 16.59 0.63
N LEU A 90 15.03 16.70 1.45
CA LEU A 90 14.89 15.90 2.68
C LEU A 90 14.82 14.39 2.35
N THR A 91 14.05 13.99 1.33
CA THR A 91 13.97 12.56 0.94
C THR A 91 15.31 12.04 0.43
N CYS A 92 16.10 12.86 -0.27
CA CYS A 92 17.46 12.52 -0.67
C CYS A 92 18.36 12.29 0.56
N ALA A 93 18.35 13.24 1.52
CA ALA A 93 19.12 13.12 2.76
C ALA A 93 18.76 11.87 3.57
N LEU A 94 17.46 11.57 3.70
CA LEU A 94 16.98 10.38 4.39
C LEU A 94 17.41 9.09 3.69
N ALA A 95 17.42 9.06 2.36
CA ALA A 95 17.88 7.90 1.58
C ALA A 95 19.40 7.66 1.76
N LEU A 96 20.21 8.73 1.76
CA LEU A 96 21.65 8.65 2.04
C LEU A 96 21.91 8.20 3.49
N LEU A 97 21.17 8.73 4.46
CA LEU A 97 21.22 8.27 5.84
C LEU A 97 20.86 6.80 5.96
N GLY A 98 19.79 6.37 5.27
CA GLY A 98 19.40 4.95 5.21
C GLY A 98 20.50 4.05 4.61
N ALA A 99 21.17 4.51 3.55
CA ALA A 99 22.32 3.80 2.97
C ALA A 99 23.48 3.70 3.97
N ALA A 100 23.77 4.78 4.69
CA ALA A 100 24.78 4.82 5.75
C ALA A 100 24.43 3.82 6.89
N VAL A 101 23.19 3.81 7.36
CA VAL A 101 22.71 2.85 8.37
C VAL A 101 22.90 1.41 7.89
N VAL A 102 22.58 1.12 6.64
CA VAL A 102 22.75 -0.23 6.07
C VAL A 102 24.21 -0.65 6.03
N VAL A 103 25.12 0.28 5.67
CA VAL A 103 26.56 -0.04 5.56
C VAL A 103 27.21 -0.24 6.92
N TRP A 104 26.84 0.57 7.93
CA TRP A 104 27.57 0.59 9.19
C TRP A 104 26.91 -0.21 10.32
N TRP A 105 25.58 -0.39 10.31
CA TRP A 105 24.86 -1.00 11.42
C TRP A 105 24.15 -2.29 11.07
N VAL A 106 23.83 -2.52 9.78
CA VAL A 106 23.13 -3.74 9.39
C VAL A 106 24.17 -4.88 9.21
N PRO A 107 24.01 -6.02 9.91
CA PRO A 107 24.88 -7.17 9.73
C PRO A 107 24.92 -7.65 8.28
N ALA A 108 26.04 -8.20 7.86
CA ALA A 108 26.18 -8.79 6.54
C ALA A 108 25.14 -9.91 6.32
N GLU A 109 24.73 -10.09 5.06
CA GLU A 109 23.82 -11.16 4.67
C GLU A 109 24.42 -12.54 5.07
N PRO A 110 23.64 -13.42 5.75
CA PRO A 110 24.10 -14.75 6.07
C PRO A 110 24.50 -15.51 4.79
N ALA A 111 25.56 -16.33 4.88
CA ALA A 111 25.97 -17.15 3.74
C ALA A 111 24.80 -18.05 3.31
N LYS A 112 24.28 -17.81 2.10
CA LYS A 112 23.20 -18.61 1.53
C LYS A 112 23.70 -20.01 1.23
N HIS A 113 22.98 -21.02 1.69
CA HIS A 113 23.17 -22.38 1.17
C HIS A 113 22.86 -22.33 -0.34
N GLN A 114 23.91 -22.44 -1.16
CA GLN A 114 23.82 -22.32 -2.64
C GLN A 114 22.88 -23.36 -3.28
N ASN A 115 22.53 -24.41 -2.57
CA ASN A 115 21.75 -25.56 -3.07
C ASN A 115 20.25 -25.53 -2.67
N ALA A 116 19.72 -24.45 -2.08
CA ALA A 116 18.29 -24.38 -1.82
C ALA A 116 17.54 -24.30 -3.16
N PRO A 117 16.59 -25.21 -3.44
CA PRO A 117 15.81 -25.19 -4.68
C PRO A 117 15.05 -23.87 -4.76
N ARG A 118 15.33 -23.10 -5.81
CA ARG A 118 14.61 -21.83 -6.08
C ARG A 118 13.40 -22.13 -6.94
N GLY A 119 12.22 -21.84 -6.44
CA GLY A 119 11.00 -21.93 -7.24
C GLY A 119 11.01 -20.90 -8.38
N ARG A 120 10.42 -21.25 -9.49
CA ARG A 120 10.34 -20.37 -10.68
C ARG A 120 9.13 -19.43 -10.54
N MET A 121 9.30 -18.18 -10.96
CA MET A 121 8.20 -17.19 -10.99
C MET A 121 6.98 -17.72 -11.76
N ALA A 122 7.21 -18.48 -12.85
CA ALA A 122 6.13 -19.09 -13.63
C ALA A 122 5.22 -20.03 -12.82
N ASP A 123 5.75 -20.69 -11.79
CA ASP A 123 4.98 -21.59 -10.95
C ASP A 123 4.05 -20.83 -9.97
N VAL A 124 4.39 -19.60 -9.62
CA VAL A 124 3.52 -18.70 -8.86
C VAL A 124 2.27 -18.37 -9.68
N PHE A 125 2.43 -18.05 -10.96
CA PHE A 125 1.33 -17.69 -11.84
C PHE A 125 0.40 -18.88 -12.20
N LYS A 126 0.86 -20.11 -12.03
CA LYS A 126 0.03 -21.32 -12.20
C LYS A 126 -0.84 -21.62 -10.97
N ASN A 127 -0.53 -21.06 -9.81
CA ASN A 127 -1.29 -21.28 -8.59
C ASN A 127 -2.45 -20.28 -8.52
N ALA A 128 -3.69 -20.80 -8.66
CA ALA A 128 -4.89 -19.97 -8.71
C ALA A 128 -5.10 -19.13 -7.44
N ASP A 129 -4.76 -19.64 -6.26
CA ASP A 129 -4.98 -18.94 -5.01
C ASP A 129 -3.92 -17.83 -4.81
N LEU A 130 -2.66 -18.07 -5.20
CA LEU A 130 -1.65 -17.03 -5.23
C LEU A 130 -2.02 -15.94 -6.25
N MET A 131 -2.59 -16.31 -7.40
CA MET A 131 -3.06 -15.35 -8.40
C MET A 131 -4.24 -14.51 -7.89
N ARG A 132 -5.16 -15.08 -7.14
CA ARG A 132 -6.25 -14.31 -6.50
C ARG A 132 -5.73 -13.26 -5.54
N LEU A 133 -4.71 -13.60 -4.74
CA LEU A 133 -4.05 -12.64 -3.83
C LEU A 133 -3.25 -11.57 -4.62
N ASN A 134 -2.58 -11.97 -5.69
CA ASN A 134 -1.86 -11.08 -6.58
C ASN A 134 -2.78 -10.09 -7.32
N VAL A 135 -3.93 -10.55 -7.82
CA VAL A 135 -4.98 -9.66 -8.34
C VAL A 135 -5.50 -8.74 -7.24
N GLY A 136 -5.66 -9.27 -6.04
CA GLY A 136 -6.11 -8.51 -4.88
C GLY A 136 -5.22 -7.32 -4.56
N VAL A 137 -3.91 -7.51 -4.45
CA VAL A 137 -2.98 -6.41 -4.15
C VAL A 137 -2.92 -5.39 -5.29
N PHE A 138 -2.97 -5.84 -6.54
CA PHE A 138 -3.02 -4.94 -7.70
C PHE A 138 -4.27 -4.05 -7.64
N VAL A 139 -5.46 -4.64 -7.44
CA VAL A 139 -6.72 -3.89 -7.36
C VAL A 139 -6.75 -2.96 -6.16
N LEU A 140 -6.33 -3.42 -4.98
CA LEU A 140 -6.29 -2.61 -3.76
C LEU A 140 -5.52 -1.31 -3.97
N HIS A 141 -4.31 -1.41 -4.53
CA HIS A 141 -3.45 -0.24 -4.74
C HIS A 141 -3.88 0.61 -5.94
N THR A 142 -4.48 0.00 -6.97
CA THR A 142 -5.11 0.73 -8.07
C THR A 142 -6.25 1.61 -7.56
N VAL A 143 -7.13 1.03 -6.75
CA VAL A 143 -8.27 1.74 -6.15
C VAL A 143 -7.80 2.83 -5.18
N GLN A 144 -6.81 2.53 -4.35
CA GLN A 144 -6.22 3.50 -3.42
C GLN A 144 -5.67 4.72 -4.17
N MET A 145 -4.81 4.53 -5.17
CA MET A 145 -4.19 5.64 -5.89
C MET A 145 -5.19 6.41 -6.74
N ALA A 146 -6.16 5.73 -7.37
CA ALA A 146 -7.24 6.40 -8.09
C ALA A 146 -8.08 7.28 -7.15
N MET A 147 -8.41 6.79 -5.95
CA MET A 147 -9.14 7.57 -4.94
C MET A 147 -8.39 8.85 -4.55
N TRP A 148 -7.06 8.79 -4.40
CA TRP A 148 -6.24 9.97 -4.08
C TRP A 148 -6.21 11.03 -5.19
N MET A 149 -6.63 10.71 -6.42
CA MET A 149 -6.77 11.71 -7.48
C MET A 149 -8.01 12.61 -7.27
N ALA A 150 -9.08 12.10 -6.64
CA ALA A 150 -10.36 12.79 -6.51
C ALA A 150 -10.66 13.31 -5.09
N VAL A 151 -10.30 12.55 -4.04
CA VAL A 151 -10.65 12.87 -2.64
C VAL A 151 -10.15 14.25 -2.19
N PRO A 152 -8.92 14.70 -2.50
CA PRO A 152 -8.47 16.04 -2.12
C PRO A 152 -9.35 17.15 -2.70
N ALA A 153 -9.82 16.99 -3.94
CA ALA A 153 -10.74 17.95 -4.56
C ALA A 153 -12.12 17.97 -3.88
N LEU A 154 -12.63 16.81 -3.48
CA LEU A 154 -13.89 16.71 -2.71
C LEU A 154 -13.77 17.39 -1.33
N LEU A 155 -12.63 17.28 -0.65
CA LEU A 155 -12.39 17.98 0.61
C LEU A 155 -12.31 19.49 0.44
N VAL A 156 -11.71 19.98 -0.65
CA VAL A 156 -11.72 21.40 -0.98
C VAL A 156 -13.16 21.88 -1.25
N GLN A 157 -13.95 21.12 -2.02
CA GLN A 157 -15.36 21.43 -2.26
C GLN A 157 -16.19 21.42 -0.96
N ALA A 158 -15.83 20.57 0.00
CA ALA A 158 -16.42 20.54 1.33
C ALA A 158 -16.04 21.74 2.21
N GLY A 159 -15.24 22.68 1.70
CA GLY A 159 -14.78 23.87 2.42
C GLY A 159 -13.51 23.67 3.25
N LEU A 160 -12.83 22.53 3.12
CA LEU A 160 -11.59 22.26 3.85
C LEU A 160 -10.36 22.62 2.98
N GLY A 161 -9.58 23.61 3.43
CA GLY A 161 -8.34 24.01 2.76
C GLY A 161 -7.33 22.87 2.67
N LYS A 162 -6.49 22.87 1.63
CA LYS A 162 -5.51 21.80 1.38
C LYS A 162 -4.53 21.59 2.55
N ASP A 163 -4.18 22.65 3.25
CA ASP A 163 -3.35 22.70 4.46
C ASP A 163 -3.99 22.01 5.67
N LEU A 164 -5.34 21.87 5.66
CA LEU A 164 -6.10 21.26 6.74
C LEU A 164 -6.54 19.81 6.47
N HIS A 165 -6.26 19.26 5.30
CA HIS A 165 -6.65 17.89 4.94
C HIS A 165 -6.15 16.83 5.92
N TRP A 166 -5.00 17.06 6.56
CA TRP A 166 -4.46 16.18 7.59
C TRP A 166 -5.40 15.98 8.78
N GLN A 167 -6.25 16.96 9.08
CA GLN A 167 -7.24 16.88 10.18
C GLN A 167 -8.31 15.80 9.93
N VAL A 168 -8.52 15.43 8.67
CA VAL A 168 -9.41 14.33 8.27
C VAL A 168 -8.61 13.03 8.09
N TYR A 169 -7.48 13.08 7.39
CA TYR A 169 -6.71 11.87 7.07
C TYR A 169 -6.09 11.24 8.31
N LEU A 170 -5.47 12.03 9.19
CA LEU A 170 -4.74 11.52 10.34
C LEU A 170 -5.65 10.79 11.33
N PRO A 171 -6.78 11.36 11.79
CA PRO A 171 -7.71 10.64 12.65
C PRO A 171 -8.28 9.39 11.98
N ALA A 172 -8.66 9.48 10.70
CA ALA A 172 -9.17 8.34 9.95
C ALA A 172 -8.18 7.16 9.93
N VAL A 173 -6.89 7.43 9.66
CA VAL A 173 -5.83 6.41 9.68
C VAL A 173 -5.60 5.88 11.09
N LEU A 174 -5.41 6.75 12.09
CA LEU A 174 -5.04 6.32 13.44
C LEU A 174 -6.14 5.49 14.10
N VAL A 175 -7.40 5.95 14.00
CA VAL A 175 -8.54 5.23 14.58
C VAL A 175 -8.79 3.90 13.85
N SER A 176 -8.50 3.83 12.54
CA SER A 176 -8.64 2.59 11.76
C SER A 176 -7.74 1.45 12.25
N PHE A 177 -6.56 1.74 12.84
CA PHE A 177 -5.70 0.71 13.41
C PHE A 177 -6.34 -0.03 14.59
N ILE A 178 -7.20 0.63 15.36
CA ILE A 178 -7.97 -0.01 16.45
C ILE A 178 -8.94 -1.04 15.86
N PHE A 179 -9.66 -0.66 14.81
CA PHE A 179 -10.62 -1.55 14.13
C PHE A 179 -9.94 -2.63 13.31
N MET A 180 -8.76 -2.36 12.75
CA MET A 180 -7.92 -3.39 12.13
C MET A 180 -7.63 -4.54 13.11
N GLY A 181 -7.34 -4.24 14.38
CA GLY A 181 -7.16 -5.23 15.43
C GLY A 181 -8.34 -6.18 15.59
N ALA A 182 -9.57 -5.66 15.48
CA ALA A 182 -10.79 -6.48 15.52
C ALA A 182 -10.91 -7.40 14.29
N LEU A 183 -10.62 -6.91 13.09
CA LEU A 183 -10.62 -7.72 11.86
C LEU A 183 -9.55 -8.82 11.89
N LEU A 184 -8.34 -8.51 12.37
CA LEU A 184 -7.27 -9.51 12.56
C LEU A 184 -7.62 -10.53 13.65
N SER A 185 -8.46 -10.18 14.63
CA SER A 185 -8.95 -11.14 15.62
C SER A 185 -9.84 -12.23 15.01
N LEU A 186 -10.61 -11.89 13.96
CA LEU A 186 -11.38 -12.87 13.18
C LEU A 186 -10.45 -13.87 12.47
N GLU A 187 -9.31 -13.40 11.96
CA GLU A 187 -8.28 -14.27 11.38
C GLU A 187 -7.74 -15.26 12.41
N ARG A 188 -7.43 -14.78 13.63
CA ARG A 188 -6.96 -15.62 14.73
C ARG A 188 -7.96 -16.68 15.15
N ARG A 189 -9.25 -16.41 15.01
CA ARG A 189 -10.35 -17.34 15.28
C ARG A 189 -10.62 -18.33 14.14
N GLY A 190 -9.75 -18.39 13.13
CA GLY A 190 -9.90 -19.29 11.97
C GLY A 190 -10.89 -18.79 10.90
N ARG A 191 -11.41 -17.56 11.02
CA ARG A 191 -12.34 -16.95 10.06
C ARG A 191 -11.63 -16.04 9.06
N LEU A 192 -10.43 -16.43 8.63
CA LEU A 192 -9.57 -15.62 7.75
C LEU A 192 -10.27 -15.21 6.44
N ARG A 193 -10.98 -16.14 5.77
CA ARG A 193 -11.76 -15.82 4.56
C ARG A 193 -12.83 -14.75 4.84
N GLY A 194 -13.56 -14.89 5.95
CA GLY A 194 -14.56 -13.90 6.33
C GLY A 194 -13.96 -12.52 6.59
N ALA A 195 -12.81 -12.43 7.27
CA ALA A 195 -12.10 -11.18 7.50
C ALA A 195 -11.64 -10.55 6.18
N LEU A 196 -11.10 -11.35 5.25
CA LEU A 196 -10.66 -10.88 3.93
C LEU A 196 -11.82 -10.33 3.11
N LEU A 197 -12.92 -11.10 2.97
CA LEU A 197 -14.10 -10.68 2.20
C LEU A 197 -14.78 -9.47 2.84
N LEU A 198 -14.86 -9.39 4.17
CA LEU A 198 -15.39 -8.23 4.88
C LEU A 198 -14.55 -6.98 4.59
N SER A 199 -13.21 -7.09 4.63
CA SER A 199 -12.32 -5.97 4.35
C SER A 199 -12.44 -5.48 2.90
N ILE A 200 -12.56 -6.39 1.92
CA ILE A 200 -12.86 -6.03 0.51
C ILE A 200 -14.24 -5.37 0.41
N GLY A 201 -15.22 -5.90 1.12
CA GLY A 201 -16.57 -5.33 1.18
C GLY A 201 -16.60 -3.90 1.74
N LEU A 202 -15.77 -3.60 2.77
CA LEU A 202 -15.61 -2.24 3.30
C LEU A 202 -15.03 -1.29 2.25
N VAL A 203 -13.99 -1.73 1.51
CA VAL A 203 -13.42 -0.95 0.41
C VAL A 203 -14.47 -0.69 -0.67
N LEU A 204 -15.25 -1.71 -1.07
CA LEU A 204 -16.33 -1.57 -2.05
C LEU A 204 -17.40 -0.57 -1.57
N LEU A 205 -17.83 -0.70 -0.32
CA LEU A 205 -18.81 0.22 0.28
C LEU A 205 -18.35 1.68 0.17
N VAL A 206 -17.07 1.91 0.43
CA VAL A 206 -16.49 3.26 0.32
C VAL A 206 -16.47 3.74 -1.13
N GLN A 207 -16.10 2.90 -2.10
CA GLN A 207 -16.10 3.32 -3.51
C GLN A 207 -17.52 3.67 -3.97
N VAL A 208 -18.53 2.90 -3.57
CA VAL A 208 -19.94 3.22 -3.82
C VAL A 208 -20.37 4.50 -3.10
N GLY A 209 -19.98 4.70 -1.84
CA GLY A 209 -20.24 5.91 -1.09
C GLY A 209 -19.64 7.16 -1.75
N LEU A 210 -18.38 7.07 -2.18
CA LEU A 210 -17.69 8.16 -2.90
C LEU A 210 -18.31 8.42 -4.28
N TYR A 211 -18.79 7.38 -4.98
CA TYR A 211 -19.58 7.53 -6.20
C TYR A 211 -20.84 8.40 -5.98
N VAL A 212 -21.62 8.07 -4.94
CA VAL A 212 -22.82 8.82 -4.60
C VAL A 212 -22.50 10.26 -4.21
N VAL A 213 -21.50 10.44 -3.33
CA VAL A 213 -21.06 11.76 -2.86
C VAL A 213 -20.52 12.62 -4.01
N SER A 214 -19.71 12.07 -4.90
CA SER A 214 -19.16 12.81 -6.04
C SER A 214 -20.23 13.15 -7.08
N GLY A 215 -21.23 12.28 -7.28
CA GLY A 215 -22.37 12.53 -8.13
C GLY A 215 -23.27 13.65 -7.59
N ALA A 216 -23.54 13.64 -6.30
CA ALA A 216 -24.29 14.72 -5.64
C ALA A 216 -23.53 16.05 -5.68
N ALA A 217 -22.21 16.05 -5.47
CA ALA A 217 -21.37 17.24 -5.54
C ALA A 217 -21.25 17.84 -6.95
N ALA A 218 -21.45 17.03 -7.98
CA ALA A 218 -21.45 17.51 -9.37
C ALA A 218 -22.73 18.24 -9.78
N SER A 219 -23.85 17.98 -9.10
CA SER A 219 -25.19 18.49 -9.45
C SER A 219 -25.90 19.25 -8.33
N GLY A 220 -25.30 19.37 -7.15
CA GLY A 220 -25.96 19.91 -5.98
C GLY A 220 -25.02 20.44 -4.90
N PRO A 221 -25.41 20.35 -3.61
CA PRO A 221 -24.63 20.90 -2.51
C PRO A 221 -23.31 20.19 -2.32
N ALA A 222 -22.32 20.94 -1.81
CA ALA A 222 -20.99 20.40 -1.47
C ALA A 222 -21.10 19.23 -0.46
N PRO A 223 -20.21 18.22 -0.57
CA PRO A 223 -20.20 17.11 0.38
C PRO A 223 -19.82 17.59 1.78
N GLY A 224 -20.36 16.95 2.80
CA GLY A 224 -19.96 17.24 4.18
C GLY A 224 -18.57 16.68 4.52
N VAL A 225 -17.73 17.46 5.19
CA VAL A 225 -16.38 17.01 5.65
C VAL A 225 -16.47 15.75 6.49
N TRP A 226 -17.47 15.66 7.37
CA TRP A 226 -17.70 14.48 8.21
C TRP A 226 -18.07 13.22 7.41
N THR A 227 -18.84 13.38 6.34
CA THR A 227 -19.17 12.27 5.43
C THR A 227 -17.91 11.73 4.75
N LEU A 228 -17.08 12.63 4.23
CA LEU A 228 -15.81 12.25 3.63
C LEU A 228 -14.86 11.61 4.66
N GLY A 229 -14.80 12.17 5.87
CA GLY A 229 -14.01 11.64 6.98
C GLY A 229 -14.43 10.22 7.37
N LEU A 230 -15.73 9.96 7.47
CA LEU A 230 -16.28 8.64 7.77
C LEU A 230 -15.95 7.63 6.64
N LEU A 231 -16.13 8.01 5.38
CA LEU A 231 -15.77 7.15 4.25
C LEU A 231 -14.28 6.82 4.24
N LEU A 232 -13.42 7.79 4.50
CA LEU A 232 -11.98 7.58 4.61
C LEU A 232 -11.61 6.67 5.79
N PHE A 233 -12.24 6.85 6.94
CA PHE A 233 -12.07 5.98 8.10
C PHE A 233 -12.44 4.53 7.76
N VAL A 234 -13.60 4.30 7.14
CA VAL A 234 -14.03 2.95 6.71
C VAL A 234 -13.08 2.36 5.67
N PHE A 235 -12.60 3.20 4.73
CA PHE A 235 -11.58 2.79 3.77
C PHE A 235 -10.32 2.28 4.47
N PHE A 236 -9.77 3.06 5.41
CA PHE A 236 -8.54 2.66 6.11
C PHE A 236 -8.75 1.44 7.01
N CYS A 237 -9.95 1.19 7.55
CA CYS A 237 -10.23 -0.05 8.25
C CYS A 237 -10.08 -1.28 7.35
N GLY A 238 -10.67 -1.25 6.15
CA GLY A 238 -10.53 -2.33 5.16
C GLY A 238 -9.11 -2.42 4.61
N PHE A 239 -8.55 -1.28 4.20
CA PHE A 239 -7.22 -1.18 3.59
C PHE A 239 -6.11 -1.72 4.52
N ASN A 240 -6.02 -1.23 5.75
CA ASN A 240 -4.97 -1.64 6.69
C ASN A 240 -5.08 -3.12 7.07
N ALA A 241 -6.31 -3.67 7.18
CA ALA A 241 -6.51 -5.08 7.42
C ALA A 241 -6.03 -5.94 6.22
N LEU A 242 -6.28 -5.50 4.99
CA LEU A 242 -5.81 -6.16 3.76
C LEU A 242 -4.29 -6.08 3.62
N GLU A 243 -3.70 -4.91 3.87
CA GLU A 243 -2.25 -4.71 3.87
C GLU A 243 -1.52 -5.61 4.88
N ALA A 244 -2.10 -5.83 6.05
CA ALA A 244 -1.52 -6.73 7.05
C ALA A 244 -1.71 -8.21 6.71
N SER A 245 -2.87 -8.59 6.16
CA SER A 245 -3.24 -10.00 5.98
C SER A 245 -2.79 -10.59 4.64
N GLN A 246 -2.83 -9.86 3.53
CA GLN A 246 -2.51 -10.41 2.21
C GLN A 246 -1.06 -10.90 2.07
N PRO A 247 -0.01 -10.15 2.46
CA PRO A 247 1.38 -10.65 2.36
C PRO A 247 1.61 -11.87 3.25
N SER A 248 0.98 -11.89 4.42
CA SER A 248 1.00 -13.05 5.34
C SER A 248 0.36 -14.29 4.69
N LEU A 249 -0.77 -14.11 4.00
CA LEU A 249 -1.42 -15.18 3.24
C LEU A 249 -0.56 -15.70 2.11
N VAL A 250 0.01 -14.82 1.29
CA VAL A 250 0.94 -15.20 0.21
C VAL A 250 2.09 -16.04 0.76
N SER A 251 2.70 -15.59 1.87
CA SER A 251 3.81 -16.32 2.50
C SER A 251 3.41 -17.69 3.05
N ARG A 252 2.18 -17.85 3.55
CA ARG A 252 1.68 -19.12 4.13
C ARG A 252 1.19 -20.08 3.05
N MET A 253 0.60 -19.58 1.97
CA MET A 253 0.06 -20.40 0.89
C MET A 253 1.12 -20.84 -0.12
N ALA A 254 2.20 -20.08 -0.25
CA ALA A 254 3.30 -20.42 -1.12
C ALA A 254 4.13 -21.59 -0.53
N PRO A 255 4.39 -22.67 -1.30
CA PRO A 255 5.36 -23.69 -0.94
C PRO A 255 6.71 -23.06 -0.56
N ALA A 256 7.45 -23.65 0.38
CA ALA A 256 8.70 -23.10 0.90
C ALA A 256 9.70 -22.67 -0.20
N PRO A 257 9.93 -23.45 -1.29
CA PRO A 257 10.83 -23.05 -2.37
C PRO A 257 10.31 -21.86 -3.20
N LEU A 258 8.98 -21.65 -3.24
CA LEU A 258 8.32 -20.61 -4.04
C LEU A 258 8.05 -19.32 -3.25
N ARG A 259 8.21 -19.31 -1.92
CA ARG A 259 7.81 -18.20 -1.05
C ARG A 259 8.44 -16.87 -1.45
N GLY A 260 9.73 -16.85 -1.74
CA GLY A 260 10.44 -15.66 -2.19
C GLY A 260 9.91 -15.15 -3.54
N ALA A 261 9.67 -16.05 -4.50
CA ALA A 261 9.11 -15.70 -5.80
C ALA A 261 7.66 -15.19 -5.68
N ALA A 262 6.85 -15.78 -4.80
CA ALA A 262 5.47 -15.37 -4.55
C ALA A 262 5.38 -13.97 -3.93
N LEU A 263 6.21 -13.67 -2.94
CA LEU A 263 6.29 -12.32 -2.34
C LEU A 263 6.87 -11.30 -3.33
N GLY A 264 7.82 -11.70 -4.18
CA GLY A 264 8.34 -10.86 -5.26
C GLY A 264 7.25 -10.51 -6.28
N ALA A 265 6.45 -11.49 -6.73
CA ALA A 265 5.31 -11.26 -7.62
C ALA A 265 4.27 -10.34 -6.96
N TYR A 266 3.95 -10.57 -5.69
CA TYR A 266 3.05 -9.73 -4.90
C TYR A 266 3.50 -8.27 -4.87
N ASN A 267 4.75 -8.00 -4.51
CA ASN A 267 5.30 -6.63 -4.46
C ASN A 267 5.36 -5.97 -5.85
N THR A 268 5.64 -6.74 -6.90
CA THR A 268 5.62 -6.23 -8.27
C THR A 268 4.21 -5.80 -8.67
N LEU A 269 3.20 -6.63 -8.39
CA LEU A 269 1.81 -6.30 -8.69
C LEU A 269 1.26 -5.18 -7.82
N GLN A 270 1.73 -5.04 -6.57
CA GLN A 270 1.48 -3.87 -5.73
C GLN A 270 1.97 -2.59 -6.42
N SER A 271 3.21 -2.58 -6.88
CA SER A 271 3.81 -1.43 -7.57
C SER A 271 3.10 -1.10 -8.90
N LEU A 272 2.73 -2.14 -9.66
CA LEU A 272 1.94 -1.97 -10.88
C LEU A 272 0.53 -1.43 -10.58
N GLY A 273 -0.07 -1.82 -9.47
CA GLY A 273 -1.35 -1.29 -8.99
C GLY A 273 -1.27 0.20 -8.65
N LEU A 274 -0.22 0.61 -7.93
CA LEU A 274 0.04 2.03 -7.65
C LEU A 274 0.19 2.85 -8.94
N PHE A 275 0.97 2.34 -9.90
CA PHE A 275 1.14 2.98 -11.21
C PHE A 275 -0.19 3.06 -11.97
N ALA A 276 -0.90 1.95 -12.11
CA ALA A 276 -2.17 1.87 -12.82
C ALA A 276 -3.22 2.80 -12.20
N GLY A 277 -3.29 2.83 -10.86
CA GLY A 277 -4.21 3.70 -10.12
C GLY A 277 -3.94 5.18 -10.35
N GLY A 278 -2.69 5.61 -10.40
CA GLY A 278 -2.32 6.98 -10.73
C GLY A 278 -2.65 7.34 -12.18
N ALA A 279 -2.23 6.50 -13.14
CA ALA A 279 -2.42 6.74 -14.56
C ALA A 279 -3.90 6.67 -14.96
N LEU A 280 -4.59 5.58 -14.61
CA LEU A 280 -6.01 5.39 -14.92
C LEU A 280 -6.89 6.33 -14.10
N GLY A 281 -6.57 6.55 -12.83
CA GLY A 281 -7.31 7.47 -11.98
C GLY A 281 -7.31 8.89 -12.51
N GLY A 282 -6.16 9.39 -12.96
CA GLY A 282 -6.07 10.69 -13.63
C GLY A 282 -6.88 10.76 -14.91
N ALA A 283 -6.79 9.75 -15.78
CA ALA A 283 -7.57 9.66 -17.03
C ALA A 283 -9.08 9.57 -16.77
N LEU A 284 -9.50 8.70 -15.85
CA LEU A 284 -10.91 8.55 -15.49
C LEU A 284 -11.51 9.83 -14.89
N LEU A 285 -10.73 10.53 -14.06
CA LEU A 285 -11.13 11.80 -13.48
C LEU A 285 -11.29 12.87 -14.56
N HIS A 286 -10.40 12.89 -15.55
CA HIS A 286 -10.44 13.85 -16.66
C HIS A 286 -11.67 13.64 -17.58
N TRP A 287 -11.99 12.39 -17.94
CA TRP A 287 -13.06 12.08 -18.88
C TRP A 287 -14.43 11.87 -18.25
N GLY A 288 -14.47 11.27 -17.05
CA GLY A 288 -15.72 10.88 -16.37
C GLY A 288 -15.99 11.61 -15.07
N GLY A 289 -15.11 12.53 -14.67
CA GLY A 289 -15.18 13.20 -13.38
C GLY A 289 -15.07 12.24 -12.19
N GLY A 290 -15.42 12.72 -11.00
CA GLY A 290 -15.48 11.92 -9.80
C GLY A 290 -16.42 10.71 -9.93
N PRO A 291 -17.64 10.87 -10.43
CA PRO A 291 -18.57 9.74 -10.60
C PRO A 291 -18.01 8.65 -11.51
N GLY A 292 -17.41 8.98 -12.66
CA GLY A 292 -16.82 8.02 -13.57
C GLY A 292 -15.65 7.24 -12.94
N LEU A 293 -14.82 7.94 -12.20
CA LEU A 293 -13.70 7.33 -11.46
C LEU A 293 -14.23 6.34 -10.41
N PHE A 294 -15.16 6.76 -9.55
CA PHE A 294 -15.62 5.91 -8.44
C PHE A 294 -16.53 4.78 -8.92
N ALA A 295 -17.29 4.94 -10.00
CA ALA A 295 -18.02 3.83 -10.63
C ALA A 295 -17.06 2.74 -11.11
N THR A 296 -15.97 3.14 -11.78
CA THR A 296 -14.96 2.20 -12.29
C THR A 296 -14.23 1.48 -11.15
N THR A 297 -13.81 2.21 -10.12
CA THR A 297 -13.13 1.60 -8.96
C THR A 297 -14.07 0.71 -8.14
N ALA A 298 -15.35 1.05 -8.02
CA ALA A 298 -16.36 0.20 -7.41
C ALA A 298 -16.57 -1.10 -8.21
N ALA A 299 -16.69 -1.02 -9.54
CA ALA A 299 -16.81 -2.20 -10.41
C ALA A 299 -15.57 -3.09 -10.32
N LEU A 300 -14.36 -2.51 -10.32
CA LEU A 300 -13.11 -3.25 -10.16
C LEU A 300 -13.03 -3.94 -8.79
N THR A 301 -13.45 -3.27 -7.72
CA THR A 301 -13.47 -3.85 -6.36
C THR A 301 -14.52 -4.96 -6.25
N ALA A 302 -15.69 -4.80 -6.87
CA ALA A 302 -16.72 -5.83 -6.93
C ALA A 302 -16.22 -7.08 -7.68
N LEU A 303 -15.55 -6.89 -8.82
CA LEU A 303 -14.91 -7.99 -9.54
C LEU A 303 -13.85 -8.69 -8.67
N TRP A 304 -13.03 -7.93 -7.97
CA TRP A 304 -12.06 -8.50 -7.03
C TRP A 304 -12.74 -9.32 -5.93
N LEU A 305 -13.84 -8.85 -5.36
CA LEU A 305 -14.62 -9.59 -4.36
C LEU A 305 -15.08 -10.94 -4.92
N VAL A 306 -15.58 -10.96 -6.16
CA VAL A 306 -16.01 -12.20 -6.85
C VAL A 306 -14.84 -13.14 -7.10
N VAL A 307 -13.69 -12.63 -7.58
CA VAL A 307 -12.47 -13.41 -7.81
C VAL A 307 -11.92 -14.03 -6.52
N THR A 308 -12.05 -13.30 -5.41
CA THR A 308 -11.54 -13.75 -4.09
C THR A 308 -12.52 -14.70 -3.40
N TRP A 309 -13.80 -14.69 -3.78
CA TRP A 309 -14.83 -15.49 -3.12
C TRP A 309 -14.50 -16.98 -2.98
N PRO A 310 -13.97 -17.70 -4.00
CA PRO A 310 -13.63 -19.11 -3.89
C PRO A 310 -12.32 -19.39 -3.15
N LEU A 311 -11.59 -18.38 -2.67
CA LEU A 311 -10.32 -18.55 -1.95
C LEU A 311 -10.54 -19.44 -0.72
N GLN A 312 -9.79 -20.54 -0.64
CA GLN A 312 -9.77 -21.41 0.52
C GLN A 312 -8.43 -21.21 1.26
N PRO A 313 -8.45 -20.52 2.41
CA PRO A 313 -7.23 -20.39 3.22
C PRO A 313 -6.80 -21.77 3.70
N VAL A 314 -5.51 -22.06 3.57
CA VAL A 314 -4.93 -23.31 4.10
C VAL A 314 -5.26 -23.39 5.59
N GLY A 315 -5.99 -24.42 6.00
CA GLY A 315 -6.30 -24.70 7.38
C GLY A 315 -5.02 -24.75 8.21
N ARG A 316 -5.07 -24.30 9.47
CA ARG A 316 -3.98 -24.51 10.43
C ARG A 316 -3.60 -25.99 10.38
N ALA A 317 -2.34 -26.31 10.08
CA ALA A 317 -1.83 -27.65 10.35
C ALA A 317 -2.18 -27.98 11.81
N PRO A 318 -2.69 -29.19 12.11
CA PRO A 318 -2.95 -29.60 13.49
C PRO A 318 -1.68 -29.36 14.30
N SER A 319 -1.81 -28.61 15.38
CA SER A 319 -0.72 -28.47 16.35
C SER A 319 -0.35 -29.89 16.76
N ALA A 320 0.85 -30.34 16.42
CA ALA A 320 1.39 -31.56 16.98
C ALA A 320 1.34 -31.40 18.50
N THR A 321 0.44 -32.10 19.14
CA THR A 321 0.39 -32.27 20.58
C THR A 321 1.66 -33.02 20.98
N HIS A 322 2.56 -32.32 21.62
CA HIS A 322 3.62 -32.94 22.47
C HIS A 322 3.37 -32.56 23.92
#